data_57a3d30c799b366106a45a3466be7308
#
_entry.id   57a3d30c799b366106a45a3466be7308
#
_cell.length_a   1.000
_cell.length_b   1.000
_cell.length_c   1.000
_cell.angle_alpha   90.00
_cell.angle_beta   90.00
_cell.angle_gamma   90.00
#
_symmetry.space_group_name_H-M   'P 1'
#
loop_
_entity.id
_entity.type
_entity.pdbx_description
1 polymer ?
#
loop_
_entity_poly.entity_id
_entity_poly.type
_entity_poly.pdbx_seq_one_letter_code
_entity_poly.pdbx_strand_id
1 'polypeptide(L)'
;MSTIDFLKADIPATLFPLKLNLFMAENHGTEISTYINEKILKEDVVTDNFLAQQRVYATKPRGHLRRTVKLDPIAEYFIYDLVYRNRGVFRPEVSVARRSFGYRFKNGSHIPVHVAYMEYKKALEEGEAEYKHKIQFDIASYFNSIYHHDLSHWFSAMDKVSALDANAFGKYMREINAGRSVDFLPQGIYPCKMIGNEFLKYIDLSKFLKSSLIVRFMDDFTIFDNDPSVLQQDFIRIQHMLGQYGLNINPSKTHYDKPSGDVQETLSNLQNALYEIVHEIQLVPTASGVAAIEVDNEVENNLSQEQIDGLLALLKDDALDESDAERILIFLRSYSDSVLEHIPALLARFPNLMKHIHAICGTIKERNDLAAVILDYLKIGTFFLEYQLFWLGCIAENFLSGCKIYGDILLRIYELSSEFKIARSKILEIPEQGFGFKEIRADLLKNGQSDWLSWAAAIGMRSLKSGERNYLLDYFAKASTLNFMIADCVKKL
;
A
#
# COMPACT_ATOMS: atom_id res chain seq x y z
N MET A 1 -10.49 19.00 5.66
CA MET A 1 -9.49 17.92 5.72
C MET A 1 -8.15 18.54 6.08
N SER A 2 -7.42 18.00 7.02
CA SER A 2 -6.05 18.41 7.39
C SER A 2 -5.04 17.36 6.89
N THR A 3 -3.75 17.63 7.06
CA THR A 3 -2.68 16.63 6.82
C THR A 3 -2.93 15.35 7.64
N ILE A 4 -3.33 15.53 8.90
CA ILE A 4 -3.63 14.40 9.80
C ILE A 4 -4.83 13.60 9.31
N ASP A 5 -5.91 14.25 8.86
CA ASP A 5 -7.09 13.56 8.30
C ASP A 5 -6.71 12.76 7.04
N PHE A 6 -5.85 13.32 6.20
CA PHE A 6 -5.36 12.64 5.01
C PHE A 6 -4.56 11.38 5.36
N LEU A 7 -3.66 11.49 6.31
CA LEU A 7 -2.83 10.38 6.79
C LEU A 7 -3.69 9.29 7.46
N LYS A 8 -4.65 9.67 8.32
CA LYS A 8 -5.60 8.74 8.97
C LYS A 8 -6.41 7.92 7.97
N ALA A 9 -6.83 8.56 6.89
CA ALA A 9 -7.65 7.88 5.87
C ALA A 9 -6.82 6.90 5.01
N ASP A 10 -5.51 7.13 4.83
CA ASP A 10 -4.68 6.29 3.96
C ASP A 10 -3.91 5.20 4.73
N ILE A 11 -3.42 5.45 5.95
CA ILE A 11 -2.57 4.49 6.68
C ILE A 11 -3.14 3.07 6.71
N PRO A 12 -4.43 2.85 7.02
CA PRO A 12 -5.01 1.49 7.04
C PRO A 12 -4.92 0.77 5.69
N ALA A 13 -4.91 1.52 4.58
CA ALA A 13 -4.82 0.98 3.22
C ALA A 13 -3.38 0.82 2.71
N THR A 14 -2.37 1.24 3.48
CA THR A 14 -0.95 1.13 3.10
C THR A 14 -0.47 -0.33 3.08
N LEU A 15 0.73 -0.57 2.56
CA LEU A 15 1.32 -1.93 2.52
C LEU A 15 1.68 -2.46 3.91
N PHE A 16 2.13 -1.59 4.82
CA PHE A 16 2.58 -1.91 6.17
C PHE A 16 2.00 -0.90 7.17
N PRO A 17 0.73 -1.06 7.58
CA PRO A 17 0.04 -0.10 8.47
C PRO A 17 0.47 -0.26 9.93
N LEU A 18 1.63 0.29 10.31
CA LEU A 18 2.07 0.34 11.70
C LEU A 18 1.33 1.45 12.47
N LYS A 19 0.84 1.13 13.65
CA LYS A 19 0.10 2.06 14.52
C LYS A 19 0.99 3.17 15.07
N LEU A 20 2.30 2.94 15.21
CA LEU A 20 3.26 3.95 15.63
C LEU A 20 3.11 5.25 14.84
N ASN A 21 3.09 5.16 13.50
CA ASN A 21 3.02 6.34 12.64
C ASN A 21 1.70 7.10 12.83
N LEU A 22 0.60 6.36 13.00
CA LEU A 22 -0.72 6.95 13.25
C LEU A 22 -0.77 7.65 14.61
N PHE A 23 -0.33 7.00 15.70
CA PHE A 23 -0.30 7.59 17.03
C PHE A 23 0.58 8.86 17.08
N MET A 24 1.73 8.83 16.42
CA MET A 24 2.60 10.00 16.34
C MET A 24 1.94 11.14 15.58
N ALA A 25 1.29 10.89 14.45
CA ALA A 25 0.61 11.93 13.68
C ALA A 25 -0.57 12.53 14.44
N GLU A 26 -1.36 11.70 15.13
CA GLU A 26 -2.55 12.14 15.89
C GLU A 26 -2.20 12.96 17.12
N ASN A 27 -1.18 12.54 17.87
CA ASN A 27 -0.89 13.13 19.17
C ASN A 27 0.27 14.13 19.15
N HIS A 28 1.10 14.12 18.09
CA HIS A 28 2.33 14.93 17.97
C HIS A 28 2.52 15.57 16.59
N GLY A 29 1.45 15.70 15.79
CA GLY A 29 1.56 16.25 14.44
C GLY A 29 2.13 17.69 14.41
N THR A 30 1.79 18.53 15.39
CA THR A 30 2.31 19.89 15.51
C THR A 30 3.80 19.89 15.85
N GLU A 31 4.20 19.08 16.82
CA GLU A 31 5.59 18.95 17.26
C GLU A 31 6.48 18.37 16.14
N ILE A 32 5.96 17.39 15.39
CA ILE A 32 6.63 16.84 14.19
C ILE A 32 6.82 17.95 13.16
N SER A 33 5.77 18.71 12.85
CA SER A 33 5.85 19.82 11.89
C SER A 33 6.87 20.87 12.32
N THR A 34 6.86 21.26 13.60
CA THR A 34 7.83 22.21 14.17
C THR A 34 9.26 21.68 14.07
N TYR A 35 9.47 20.41 14.45
CA TYR A 35 10.78 19.77 14.38
C TYR A 35 11.31 19.72 12.93
N ILE A 36 10.47 19.35 11.96
CA ILE A 36 10.86 19.34 10.54
C ILE A 36 11.31 20.74 10.11
N ASN A 37 10.52 21.76 10.40
CA ASN A 37 10.80 23.13 9.93
C ASN A 37 12.01 23.76 10.64
N GLU A 38 12.18 23.55 11.94
CA GLU A 38 13.21 24.22 12.74
C GLU A 38 14.54 23.48 12.81
N LYS A 39 14.54 22.14 12.65
CA LYS A 39 15.74 21.32 12.84
C LYS A 39 16.23 20.67 11.54
N ILE A 40 15.29 20.24 10.66
CA ILE A 40 15.66 19.56 9.43
C ILE A 40 15.77 20.52 8.24
N LEU A 41 14.80 21.44 8.07
CA LEU A 41 14.70 22.27 6.86
C LEU A 41 15.28 23.69 7.01
N LYS A 42 15.63 24.11 8.22
CA LYS A 42 16.16 25.45 8.45
C LYS A 42 17.55 25.61 7.86
N GLU A 43 17.71 26.50 6.89
CA GLU A 43 18.95 26.65 6.10
C GLU A 43 20.17 27.08 6.93
N ASP A 44 19.98 27.97 7.90
CA ASP A 44 21.10 28.56 8.67
C ASP A 44 21.62 27.66 9.81
N VAL A 45 20.85 26.67 10.24
CA VAL A 45 21.20 25.79 11.36
C VAL A 45 20.60 24.41 11.10
N VAL A 46 21.12 23.69 10.12
CA VAL A 46 20.76 22.29 9.94
C VAL A 46 21.38 21.47 11.07
N THR A 47 20.55 21.07 12.03
CA THR A 47 21.00 20.26 13.17
C THR A 47 20.65 18.81 13.02
N ASP A 48 19.72 18.48 12.10
CA ASP A 48 19.21 17.14 11.92
C ASP A 48 18.82 16.84 10.45
N ASN A 49 18.59 15.57 10.14
CA ASN A 49 18.25 15.08 8.79
C ASN A 49 17.09 14.10 8.85
N PHE A 50 16.41 13.86 7.71
CA PHE A 50 15.54 12.71 7.59
C PHE A 50 16.36 11.42 7.70
N LEU A 51 15.82 10.45 8.44
CA LEU A 51 16.51 9.17 8.61
C LEU A 51 16.48 8.34 7.34
N ALA A 52 17.52 7.53 7.15
CA ALA A 52 17.51 6.47 6.14
C ALA A 52 16.42 5.45 6.44
N GLN A 53 15.59 5.13 5.46
CA GLN A 53 14.39 4.34 5.65
C GLN A 53 14.63 2.83 5.59
N GLN A 54 13.78 2.07 6.30
CA GLN A 54 13.84 0.63 6.32
C GLN A 54 13.33 0.06 5.00
N ARG A 55 14.18 -0.69 4.28
CA ARG A 55 13.76 -1.46 3.10
C ARG A 55 12.89 -2.64 3.53
N VAL A 56 11.79 -2.82 2.82
CA VAL A 56 10.82 -3.90 3.02
C VAL A 56 10.33 -4.43 1.70
N TYR A 57 9.79 -5.65 1.70
CA TYR A 57 9.29 -6.30 0.51
C TYR A 57 7.84 -6.75 0.73
N ALA A 58 6.95 -6.23 -0.08
CA ALA A 58 5.60 -6.78 -0.20
C ALA A 58 5.56 -7.84 -1.29
N THR A 59 4.64 -8.78 -1.17
CA THR A 59 4.43 -9.82 -2.18
C THR A 59 3.64 -9.31 -3.37
N LYS A 60 4.02 -9.80 -4.55
CA LYS A 60 3.27 -9.69 -5.81
C LYS A 60 2.84 -11.08 -6.26
N PRO A 61 1.89 -11.17 -7.21
CA PRO A 61 1.52 -12.42 -7.85
C PRO A 61 2.71 -13.29 -8.27
N ARG A 62 2.52 -14.60 -8.25
CA ARG A 62 3.53 -15.61 -8.67
C ARG A 62 4.84 -15.55 -7.89
N GLY A 63 4.80 -15.19 -6.59
CA GLY A 63 5.97 -15.15 -5.72
C GLY A 63 6.95 -14.02 -5.98
N HIS A 64 6.62 -13.05 -6.85
CA HIS A 64 7.47 -11.88 -7.04
C HIS A 64 7.44 -10.96 -5.83
N LEU A 65 8.54 -10.25 -5.59
CA LEU A 65 8.65 -9.28 -4.51
C LEU A 65 8.54 -7.84 -5.04
N ARG A 66 7.79 -7.04 -4.32
CA ARG A 66 7.73 -5.59 -4.51
C ARG A 66 8.66 -4.94 -3.50
N ARG A 67 9.77 -4.38 -3.99
CA ARG A 67 10.66 -3.58 -3.15
C ARG A 67 9.99 -2.25 -2.81
N THR A 68 9.97 -1.91 -1.53
CA THR A 68 9.55 -0.60 -1.04
C THR A 68 10.33 -0.22 0.22
N VAL A 69 9.93 0.85 0.86
CA VAL A 69 10.46 1.27 2.16
C VAL A 69 9.31 1.52 3.13
N LYS A 70 9.55 1.26 4.41
CA LYS A 70 8.68 1.76 5.48
C LYS A 70 9.29 3.06 6.00
N LEU A 71 8.53 4.14 5.90
CA LEU A 71 8.91 5.46 6.37
C LEU A 71 8.70 5.57 7.88
N ASP A 72 9.66 6.17 8.58
CA ASP A 72 9.49 6.55 9.99
C ASP A 72 8.40 7.63 10.17
N PRO A 73 7.92 7.89 11.40
CA PRO A 73 6.83 8.83 11.62
C PRO A 73 7.07 10.25 11.10
N ILE A 74 8.32 10.74 11.14
CA ILE A 74 8.68 12.09 10.70
C ILE A 74 8.69 12.16 9.18
N ALA A 75 9.35 11.20 8.52
CA ALA A 75 9.43 11.13 7.07
C ALA A 75 8.07 10.85 6.44
N GLU A 76 7.23 10.00 7.06
CA GLU A 76 5.88 9.73 6.59
C GLU A 76 4.99 10.97 6.74
N TYR A 77 4.99 11.63 7.90
CA TYR A 77 4.24 12.87 8.10
C TYR A 77 4.64 13.96 7.09
N PHE A 78 5.94 14.14 6.86
CA PHE A 78 6.45 15.15 5.94
C PHE A 78 5.91 14.99 4.53
N ILE A 79 5.93 13.79 3.95
CA ILE A 79 5.47 13.59 2.57
C ILE A 79 3.96 13.77 2.43
N TYR A 80 3.15 13.40 3.45
CA TYR A 80 1.73 13.70 3.47
C TYR A 80 1.47 15.20 3.56
N ASP A 81 2.21 15.92 4.41
CA ASP A 81 2.08 17.34 4.58
C ASP A 81 2.49 18.11 3.32
N LEU A 82 3.64 17.77 2.74
CA LEU A 82 4.14 18.37 1.51
C LEU A 82 3.12 18.26 0.36
N VAL A 83 2.58 17.07 0.15
CA VAL A 83 1.59 16.82 -0.92
C VAL A 83 0.27 17.51 -0.59
N TYR A 84 -0.17 17.50 0.65
CA TYR A 84 -1.43 18.12 1.05
C TYR A 84 -1.40 19.66 0.92
N ARG A 85 -0.34 20.33 1.35
CA ARG A 85 -0.22 21.77 1.20
C ARG A 85 -0.04 22.22 -0.25
N ASN A 86 0.57 21.36 -1.08
CA ASN A 86 0.71 21.56 -2.53
C ASN A 86 -0.41 20.89 -3.33
N ARG A 87 -1.52 20.47 -2.73
CA ARG A 87 -2.61 19.72 -3.40
C ARG A 87 -3.18 20.39 -4.64
N GLY A 88 -2.95 21.68 -4.79
CA GLY A 88 -3.38 22.44 -5.98
C GLY A 88 -2.70 22.02 -7.28
N VAL A 89 -1.47 21.46 -7.20
CA VAL A 89 -0.72 20.98 -8.37
C VAL A 89 -1.07 19.51 -8.72
N PHE A 90 -1.59 18.76 -7.76
CA PHE A 90 -2.02 17.36 -7.95
C PHE A 90 -3.49 17.26 -8.41
N ARG A 91 -3.86 18.05 -9.42
CA ARG A 91 -5.18 18.06 -10.04
C ARG A 91 -5.00 17.89 -11.54
N PRO A 92 -4.87 16.66 -12.04
CA PRO A 92 -4.73 16.46 -13.48
C PRO A 92 -5.94 17.02 -14.19
N GLU A 93 -5.69 17.91 -15.15
CA GLU A 93 -6.71 18.37 -16.09
C GLU A 93 -6.95 17.23 -17.07
N VAL A 94 -8.16 16.70 -17.06
CA VAL A 94 -8.56 15.66 -18.00
C VAL A 94 -9.10 16.37 -19.25
N SER A 95 -8.46 16.17 -20.39
CA SER A 95 -9.00 16.55 -21.69
C SER A 95 -9.84 15.41 -22.27
N VAL A 96 -10.68 15.72 -23.23
CA VAL A 96 -11.52 14.73 -23.92
C VAL A 96 -10.69 13.61 -24.56
N ALA A 97 -9.51 13.94 -25.10
CA ALA A 97 -8.63 13.01 -25.79
C ALA A 97 -7.49 12.45 -24.93
N ARG A 98 -7.24 12.99 -23.75
CA ARG A 98 -6.11 12.66 -22.87
C ARG A 98 -6.61 12.54 -21.44
N ARG A 99 -7.05 11.35 -21.07
CA ARG A 99 -7.73 11.08 -19.80
C ARG A 99 -6.79 10.38 -18.84
N SER A 100 -6.43 11.07 -17.78
CA SER A 100 -5.56 10.54 -16.73
C SER A 100 -6.36 10.37 -15.44
N PHE A 101 -6.33 9.16 -14.90
CA PHE A 101 -7.03 8.77 -13.69
C PHE A 101 -6.04 8.34 -12.62
N GLY A 102 -6.51 8.13 -11.40
CA GLY A 102 -5.71 7.67 -10.28
C GLY A 102 -5.77 8.62 -9.09
N TYR A 103 -4.66 8.72 -8.38
CA TYR A 103 -4.57 9.40 -7.10
C TYR A 103 -4.56 10.92 -7.27
N ARG A 104 -5.61 11.60 -6.76
CA ARG A 104 -5.77 13.06 -6.87
C ARG A 104 -6.67 13.63 -5.78
N PHE A 105 -6.66 14.93 -5.62
CA PHE A 105 -7.65 15.65 -4.79
C PHE A 105 -8.84 16.16 -5.62
N LYS A 106 -10.03 16.12 -5.02
CA LYS A 106 -11.25 16.73 -5.54
C LYS A 106 -11.99 17.40 -4.37
N ASN A 107 -12.37 18.65 -4.52
CA ASN A 107 -13.06 19.42 -3.48
C ASN A 107 -12.33 19.43 -2.11
N GLY A 108 -10.99 19.47 -2.12
CA GLY A 108 -10.18 19.53 -0.90
C GLY A 108 -9.91 18.20 -0.21
N SER A 109 -10.49 17.10 -0.68
CA SER A 109 -10.28 15.74 -0.18
C SER A 109 -9.62 14.85 -1.24
N HIS A 110 -8.86 13.86 -0.81
CA HIS A 110 -8.34 12.84 -1.72
C HIS A 110 -9.49 11.98 -2.26
N ILE A 111 -9.40 11.58 -3.52
CA ILE A 111 -10.41 10.71 -4.13
C ILE A 111 -10.12 9.27 -3.69
N PRO A 112 -11.12 8.53 -3.18
CA PRO A 112 -10.97 7.10 -2.96
C PRO A 112 -10.55 6.39 -4.25
N VAL A 113 -9.61 5.46 -4.13
CA VAL A 113 -8.97 4.81 -5.30
C VAL A 113 -10.01 4.09 -6.17
N HIS A 114 -11.01 3.45 -5.54
CA HIS A 114 -12.08 2.76 -6.25
C HIS A 114 -12.88 3.70 -7.16
N VAL A 115 -13.21 4.92 -6.69
CA VAL A 115 -13.92 5.92 -7.50
C VAL A 115 -13.11 6.29 -8.74
N ALA A 116 -11.81 6.58 -8.55
CA ALA A 116 -10.92 6.90 -9.68
C ALA A 116 -10.76 5.72 -10.65
N TYR A 117 -10.78 4.49 -10.15
CA TYR A 117 -10.69 3.28 -10.97
C TYR A 117 -11.97 3.02 -11.77
N MET A 118 -13.14 3.28 -11.18
CA MET A 118 -14.41 3.19 -11.91
C MET A 118 -14.49 4.22 -13.03
N GLU A 119 -14.07 5.46 -12.78
CA GLU A 119 -13.97 6.48 -13.81
C GLU A 119 -13.03 6.02 -14.96
N TYR A 120 -11.90 5.38 -14.61
CA TYR A 120 -10.97 4.79 -15.56
C TYR A 120 -11.60 3.66 -16.39
N LYS A 121 -12.26 2.68 -15.73
CA LYS A 121 -12.93 1.56 -16.40
C LYS A 121 -13.98 2.07 -17.40
N LYS A 122 -14.82 3.01 -16.97
CA LYS A 122 -15.80 3.64 -17.86
C LYS A 122 -15.15 4.29 -19.08
N ALA A 123 -14.03 4.98 -18.87
CA ALA A 123 -13.30 5.59 -19.99
C ALA A 123 -12.67 4.55 -20.95
N LEU A 124 -12.28 3.37 -20.46
CA LEU A 124 -11.84 2.25 -21.31
C LEU A 124 -13.00 1.69 -22.13
N GLU A 125 -14.16 1.46 -21.51
CA GLU A 125 -15.37 0.97 -22.18
C GLU A 125 -15.85 1.95 -23.26
N GLU A 126 -15.84 3.25 -22.97
CA GLU A 126 -16.12 4.30 -23.96
C GLU A 126 -15.14 4.23 -25.14
N GLY A 127 -13.83 4.08 -24.88
CA GLY A 127 -12.81 3.94 -25.91
C GLY A 127 -12.98 2.68 -26.75
N GLU A 128 -13.29 1.53 -26.12
CA GLU A 128 -13.54 0.27 -26.82
C GLU A 128 -14.82 0.29 -27.69
N ALA A 129 -15.81 1.11 -27.31
CA ALA A 129 -17.02 1.29 -28.11
C ALA A 129 -16.83 2.25 -29.29
N GLU A 130 -15.94 3.25 -29.15
CA GLU A 130 -15.73 4.31 -30.15
C GLU A 130 -14.64 3.97 -31.18
N TYR A 131 -13.57 3.26 -30.76
CA TYR A 131 -12.39 3.00 -31.60
C TYR A 131 -12.19 1.52 -31.90
N LYS A 132 -11.67 1.21 -33.09
CA LYS A 132 -11.49 -0.16 -33.59
C LYS A 132 -10.25 -0.84 -32.99
N HIS A 133 -9.20 -0.08 -32.72
CA HIS A 133 -7.89 -0.59 -32.33
C HIS A 133 -7.43 0.02 -31.02
N LYS A 134 -6.71 -0.77 -30.21
CA LYS A 134 -6.06 -0.33 -28.99
C LYS A 134 -4.71 -0.99 -28.79
N ILE A 135 -3.82 -0.29 -28.06
CA ILE A 135 -2.61 -0.86 -27.48
C ILE A 135 -2.65 -0.55 -25.98
N GLN A 136 -2.52 -1.59 -25.14
CA GLN A 136 -2.44 -1.48 -23.69
C GLN A 136 -1.05 -1.90 -23.24
N PHE A 137 -0.45 -1.14 -22.31
CA PHE A 137 0.88 -1.41 -21.75
C PHE A 137 1.07 -0.76 -20.38
N ASP A 138 2.03 -1.28 -19.60
CA ASP A 138 2.49 -0.66 -18.34
C ASP A 138 3.97 -0.30 -18.37
N ILE A 139 4.40 0.54 -17.43
CA ILE A 139 5.82 0.89 -17.27
C ILE A 139 6.48 -0.12 -16.33
N ALA A 140 7.58 -0.72 -16.80
CA ALA A 140 8.32 -1.71 -16.03
C ALA A 140 8.90 -1.12 -14.76
N SER A 141 8.55 -1.70 -13.60
CA SER A 141 9.09 -1.32 -12.28
C SER A 141 9.03 0.19 -11.97
N TYR A 142 8.01 0.89 -12.44
CA TYR A 142 7.89 2.35 -12.47
C TYR A 142 8.43 3.03 -11.20
N PHE A 143 7.89 2.72 -10.02
CA PHE A 143 8.30 3.32 -8.74
C PHE A 143 9.75 3.05 -8.33
N ASN A 144 10.35 2.02 -8.87
CA ASN A 144 11.74 1.65 -8.60
C ASN A 144 12.72 2.08 -9.70
N SER A 145 12.23 2.81 -10.70
CA SER A 145 13.02 3.26 -11.86
C SER A 145 13.05 4.78 -12.02
N ILE A 146 12.31 5.53 -11.17
CA ILE A 146 12.28 6.99 -11.21
C ILE A 146 13.50 7.55 -10.47
N TYR A 147 14.31 8.37 -11.13
CA TYR A 147 15.45 9.05 -10.53
C TYR A 147 15.02 10.20 -9.61
N HIS A 148 15.63 10.31 -8.45
CA HIS A 148 15.36 11.38 -7.48
C HIS A 148 15.69 12.76 -8.04
N HIS A 149 16.73 12.86 -8.88
CA HIS A 149 17.10 14.10 -9.54
C HIS A 149 15.98 14.59 -10.46
N ASP A 150 15.44 13.71 -11.30
CA ASP A 150 14.35 14.06 -12.21
C ASP A 150 13.07 14.41 -11.46
N LEU A 151 12.72 13.68 -10.39
CA LEU A 151 11.60 14.03 -9.53
C LEU A 151 11.76 15.39 -8.87
N SER A 152 12.95 15.69 -8.36
CA SER A 152 13.23 16.96 -7.68
C SER A 152 13.17 18.12 -8.66
N HIS A 153 13.74 17.97 -9.86
CA HIS A 153 13.70 18.95 -10.92
C HIS A 153 12.25 19.18 -11.41
N TRP A 154 11.52 18.10 -11.67
CA TRP A 154 10.11 18.16 -12.06
C TRP A 154 9.25 18.90 -11.03
N PHE A 155 9.42 18.58 -9.73
CA PHE A 155 8.66 19.22 -8.66
C PHE A 155 8.98 20.71 -8.53
N SER A 156 10.24 21.09 -8.70
CA SER A 156 10.68 22.50 -8.69
C SER A 156 10.19 23.31 -9.88
N ALA A 157 9.90 22.66 -11.01
CA ALA A 157 9.41 23.30 -12.23
C ALA A 157 7.88 23.55 -12.21
N MET A 158 7.16 23.12 -11.17
CA MET A 158 5.72 23.35 -11.06
C MET A 158 5.40 24.78 -10.63
N ASP A 159 4.59 25.51 -11.39
CA ASP A 159 4.28 26.95 -11.21
C ASP A 159 3.77 27.35 -9.80
N LYS A 160 3.22 26.43 -9.04
CA LYS A 160 2.60 26.72 -7.73
C LYS A 160 3.36 26.15 -6.54
N VAL A 161 4.51 25.53 -6.78
CA VAL A 161 5.36 24.99 -5.73
C VAL A 161 6.35 26.08 -5.31
N SER A 162 6.44 26.33 -4.00
CA SER A 162 7.43 27.27 -3.47
C SER A 162 8.85 26.72 -3.60
N ALA A 163 9.83 27.60 -3.72
CA ALA A 163 11.25 27.21 -3.72
C ALA A 163 11.63 26.44 -2.42
N LEU A 164 11.02 26.80 -1.29
CA LEU A 164 11.22 26.09 -0.01
C LEU A 164 10.71 24.64 -0.09
N ASP A 165 9.51 24.42 -0.63
CA ASP A 165 8.96 23.08 -0.79
C ASP A 165 9.74 22.25 -1.80
N ALA A 166 10.22 22.86 -2.89
CA ALA A 166 11.04 22.19 -3.89
C ALA A 166 12.38 21.72 -3.29
N ASN A 167 13.06 22.59 -2.54
CA ASN A 167 14.30 22.27 -1.83
C ASN A 167 14.09 21.20 -0.77
N ALA A 168 13.00 21.32 0.01
CA ALA A 168 12.63 20.35 1.03
C ALA A 168 12.37 18.96 0.43
N PHE A 169 11.66 18.88 -0.70
CA PHE A 169 11.42 17.63 -1.42
C PHE A 169 12.72 17.00 -1.91
N GLY A 170 13.61 17.78 -2.53
CA GLY A 170 14.92 17.29 -2.99
C GLY A 170 15.80 16.78 -1.84
N LYS A 171 15.82 17.49 -0.70
CA LYS A 171 16.51 17.05 0.52
C LYS A 171 15.92 15.73 1.03
N TYR A 172 14.60 15.67 1.19
CA TYR A 172 13.87 14.50 1.63
C TYR A 172 14.22 13.25 0.80
N MET A 173 14.12 13.33 -0.52
CA MET A 173 14.37 12.18 -1.40
C MET A 173 15.81 11.65 -1.27
N ARG A 174 16.80 12.53 -1.14
CA ARG A 174 18.20 12.11 -0.93
C ARG A 174 18.40 11.43 0.41
N GLU A 175 17.86 11.99 1.49
CA GLU A 175 18.10 11.53 2.85
C GLU A 175 17.39 10.21 3.17
N ILE A 176 16.13 10.04 2.76
CA ILE A 176 15.42 8.77 2.94
C ILE A 176 16.10 7.59 2.23
N ASN A 177 16.88 7.86 1.21
CA ASN A 177 17.67 6.87 0.46
C ASN A 177 19.10 6.67 1.02
N ALA A 178 19.48 7.40 2.06
CA ALA A 178 20.84 7.37 2.62
C ALA A 178 21.95 7.68 1.59
N GLY A 179 21.68 8.53 0.61
CA GLY A 179 22.63 8.90 -0.45
C GLY A 179 23.03 7.74 -1.39
N ARG A 180 22.25 6.65 -1.42
CA ARG A 180 22.54 5.51 -2.32
C ARG A 180 22.15 5.86 -3.76
N SER A 181 22.88 5.27 -4.72
CA SER A 181 22.66 5.48 -6.16
C SER A 181 21.45 4.75 -6.75
N VAL A 182 20.75 3.92 -5.96
CA VAL A 182 19.56 3.22 -6.40
C VAL A 182 18.33 4.00 -5.93
N ASP A 183 17.79 4.80 -6.83
CA ASP A 183 16.64 5.65 -6.55
C ASP A 183 15.33 4.87 -6.56
N PHE A 184 14.30 5.46 -5.96
CA PHE A 184 12.95 4.90 -5.89
C PHE A 184 11.97 5.99 -5.43
N LEU A 185 10.69 5.78 -5.74
CA LEU A 185 9.58 6.48 -5.10
C LEU A 185 8.90 5.50 -4.13
N PRO A 186 8.74 5.85 -2.82
CA PRO A 186 8.13 4.94 -1.85
C PRO A 186 6.76 4.44 -2.30
N GLN A 187 6.60 3.11 -2.38
CA GLN A 187 5.36 2.49 -2.81
C GLN A 187 4.41 2.24 -1.65
N GLY A 188 3.11 2.29 -1.93
CA GLY A 188 2.08 1.86 -0.99
C GLY A 188 1.45 2.97 -0.18
N ILE A 189 1.91 4.22 -0.31
CA ILE A 189 1.31 5.41 0.33
C ILE A 189 0.73 6.36 -0.71
N TYR A 190 -0.40 6.98 -0.38
CA TYR A 190 -1.16 7.83 -1.31
C TYR A 190 -0.35 9.01 -1.88
N PRO A 191 0.42 9.78 -1.08
CA PRO A 191 1.23 10.88 -1.57
C PRO A 191 2.21 10.50 -2.68
N CYS A 192 2.94 9.40 -2.50
CA CYS A 192 3.90 8.95 -3.52
C CYS A 192 3.21 8.45 -4.80
N LYS A 193 2.01 7.86 -4.66
CA LYS A 193 1.19 7.50 -5.83
C LYS A 193 0.71 8.74 -6.57
N MET A 194 0.34 9.82 -5.87
CA MET A 194 0.01 11.10 -6.50
C MET A 194 1.20 11.70 -7.25
N ILE A 195 2.38 11.72 -6.61
CA ILE A 195 3.61 12.18 -7.24
C ILE A 195 3.89 11.38 -8.52
N GLY A 196 3.86 10.04 -8.43
CA GLY A 196 4.08 9.18 -9.59
C GLY A 196 3.04 9.37 -10.69
N ASN A 197 1.78 9.57 -10.34
CA ASN A 197 0.73 9.84 -11.33
C ASN A 197 0.95 11.17 -12.06
N GLU A 198 1.26 12.22 -11.32
CA GLU A 198 1.44 13.56 -11.88
C GLU A 198 2.77 13.70 -12.64
N PHE A 199 3.83 12.97 -12.23
CA PHE A 199 5.11 12.95 -12.94
C PHE A 199 4.98 12.52 -14.41
N LEU A 200 4.06 11.60 -14.74
CA LEU A 200 3.82 11.13 -16.11
C LEU A 200 2.95 12.09 -16.96
N LYS A 201 2.47 13.18 -16.39
CA LYS A 201 1.58 14.13 -17.09
C LYS A 201 2.20 14.74 -18.34
N TYR A 202 3.53 14.79 -18.44
CA TYR A 202 4.20 15.26 -19.66
C TYR A 202 3.87 14.42 -20.90
N ILE A 203 3.52 13.14 -20.71
CA ILE A 203 3.03 12.27 -21.79
C ILE A 203 1.61 12.68 -22.15
N ASP A 204 0.72 12.83 -21.16
CA ASP A 204 -0.69 13.20 -21.37
C ASP A 204 -0.82 14.56 -22.09
N LEU A 205 0.09 15.50 -21.81
CA LEU A 205 0.11 16.85 -22.39
C LEU A 205 0.89 16.95 -23.69
N SER A 206 1.50 15.86 -24.18
CA SER A 206 2.32 15.88 -25.38
C SER A 206 1.51 16.17 -26.64
N LYS A 207 1.90 17.22 -27.36
CA LYS A 207 1.31 17.58 -28.66
C LYS A 207 1.80 16.69 -29.82
N PHE A 208 2.80 15.85 -29.56
CA PHE A 208 3.37 14.95 -30.57
C PHE A 208 2.57 13.66 -30.72
N LEU A 209 1.76 13.31 -29.73
CA LEU A 209 0.89 12.14 -29.77
C LEU A 209 -0.38 12.44 -30.57
N LYS A 210 -0.72 11.57 -31.52
CA LYS A 210 -1.79 11.74 -32.48
C LYS A 210 -2.97 10.79 -32.28
N SER A 211 -2.82 9.77 -31.45
CA SER A 211 -3.91 8.85 -31.10
C SER A 211 -5.16 9.61 -30.67
N SER A 212 -6.30 9.16 -31.13
CA SER A 212 -7.59 9.81 -30.89
C SER A 212 -7.94 9.87 -29.40
N LEU A 213 -7.62 8.82 -28.64
CA LEU A 213 -7.84 8.78 -27.20
C LEU A 213 -6.65 8.08 -26.50
N ILE A 214 -6.18 8.67 -25.40
CA ILE A 214 -5.26 8.03 -24.44
C ILE A 214 -5.94 8.02 -23.09
N VAL A 215 -6.03 6.84 -22.49
CA VAL A 215 -6.58 6.60 -21.14
C VAL A 215 -5.47 6.04 -20.28
N ARG A 216 -5.21 6.62 -19.12
CA ARG A 216 -4.14 6.21 -18.21
C ARG A 216 -4.62 6.12 -16.77
N PHE A 217 -4.24 5.03 -16.10
CA PHE A 217 -4.34 4.91 -14.65
C PHE A 217 -2.96 4.64 -14.06
N MET A 218 -2.34 5.65 -13.46
CA MET A 218 -0.95 5.57 -12.99
C MET A 218 0.03 5.25 -14.14
N ASP A 219 0.70 4.11 -14.04
CA ASP A 219 1.64 3.56 -15.02
C ASP A 219 1.00 2.65 -16.08
N ASP A 220 -0.31 2.38 -15.96
CA ASP A 220 -1.08 1.64 -16.95
C ASP A 220 -1.64 2.57 -18.04
N PHE A 221 -1.27 2.34 -19.29
CA PHE A 221 -1.71 3.11 -20.45
C PHE A 221 -2.56 2.28 -21.39
N THR A 222 -3.58 2.89 -21.95
CA THR A 222 -4.31 2.38 -23.11
C THR A 222 -4.48 3.51 -24.13
N ILE A 223 -4.00 3.29 -25.36
CA ILE A 223 -4.13 4.21 -26.46
C ILE A 223 -5.10 3.64 -27.50
N PHE A 224 -5.97 4.49 -28.07
CA PHE A 224 -7.04 4.08 -28.98
C PHE A 224 -7.00 4.93 -30.25
N ASP A 225 -7.26 4.29 -31.38
CA ASP A 225 -7.46 4.95 -32.68
C ASP A 225 -8.19 4.03 -33.67
N ASN A 226 -8.68 4.58 -34.78
CA ASN A 226 -9.20 3.80 -35.90
C ASN A 226 -8.13 3.41 -36.92
N ASP A 227 -6.94 4.04 -36.85
CA ASP A 227 -5.78 3.74 -37.67
C ASP A 227 -4.67 3.07 -36.84
N PRO A 228 -4.38 1.79 -37.05
CA PRO A 228 -3.34 1.09 -36.32
C PRO A 228 -1.94 1.65 -36.53
N SER A 229 -1.70 2.36 -37.65
CA SER A 229 -0.40 3.00 -37.91
C SER A 229 -0.15 4.19 -36.98
N VAL A 230 -1.19 4.93 -36.62
CA VAL A 230 -1.13 6.04 -35.65
C VAL A 230 -0.80 5.48 -34.27
N LEU A 231 -1.45 4.38 -33.85
CA LEU A 231 -1.18 3.72 -32.58
C LEU A 231 0.28 3.25 -32.48
N GLN A 232 0.78 2.60 -33.53
CA GLN A 232 2.17 2.11 -33.56
C GLN A 232 3.18 3.25 -33.46
N GLN A 233 2.93 4.37 -34.17
CA GLN A 233 3.79 5.55 -34.10
C GLN A 233 3.77 6.18 -32.69
N ASP A 234 2.60 6.33 -32.09
CA ASP A 234 2.48 6.92 -30.76
C ASP A 234 3.06 6.00 -29.68
N PHE A 235 2.90 4.69 -29.80
CA PHE A 235 3.54 3.73 -28.93
C PHE A 235 5.08 3.87 -28.95
N ILE A 236 5.68 4.04 -30.14
CA ILE A 236 7.12 4.31 -30.28
C ILE A 236 7.50 5.66 -29.65
N ARG A 237 6.69 6.71 -29.90
CA ARG A 237 6.94 8.05 -29.32
C ARG A 237 6.89 8.03 -27.80
N ILE A 238 5.91 7.33 -27.21
CA ILE A 238 5.81 7.17 -25.75
C ILE A 238 7.05 6.46 -25.20
N GLN A 239 7.53 5.41 -25.86
CA GLN A 239 8.77 4.74 -25.46
C GLN A 239 9.98 5.69 -25.46
N HIS A 240 10.11 6.52 -26.51
CA HIS A 240 11.16 7.54 -26.57
C HIS A 240 11.04 8.57 -25.43
N MET A 241 9.83 9.03 -25.13
CA MET A 241 9.57 9.99 -24.05
C MET A 241 9.89 9.39 -22.69
N LEU A 242 9.49 8.13 -22.45
CA LEU A 242 9.82 7.40 -21.24
C LEU A 242 11.33 7.18 -21.10
N GLY A 243 11.99 6.82 -22.21
CA GLY A 243 13.43 6.58 -22.26
C GLY A 243 14.28 7.81 -21.87
N GLN A 244 13.80 9.03 -22.07
CA GLN A 244 14.46 10.26 -21.61
C GLN A 244 14.60 10.32 -20.07
N TYR A 245 13.73 9.64 -19.35
CA TYR A 245 13.75 9.51 -17.90
C TYR A 245 14.22 8.12 -17.42
N GLY A 246 14.85 7.32 -18.29
CA GLY A 246 15.32 5.98 -17.97
C GLY A 246 14.20 4.95 -17.73
N LEU A 247 12.95 5.30 -18.09
CA LEU A 247 11.79 4.43 -17.92
C LEU A 247 11.59 3.54 -19.15
N ASN A 248 11.12 2.31 -18.94
CA ASN A 248 10.89 1.34 -19.99
C ASN A 248 9.48 0.74 -19.89
N ILE A 249 8.88 0.42 -21.02
CA ILE A 249 7.63 -0.34 -21.08
C ILE A 249 7.90 -1.81 -20.73
N ASN A 250 6.93 -2.45 -20.13
CA ASN A 250 6.97 -3.87 -19.82
C ASN A 250 6.46 -4.68 -21.04
N PRO A 251 7.34 -5.38 -21.78
CA PRO A 251 6.92 -6.12 -22.97
C PRO A 251 5.93 -7.24 -22.65
N SER A 252 6.03 -7.89 -21.47
CA SER A 252 5.16 -9.01 -21.09
C SER A 252 3.72 -8.58 -20.75
N LYS A 253 3.48 -7.29 -20.58
CA LYS A 253 2.18 -6.68 -20.32
C LYS A 253 1.74 -5.71 -21.43
N THR A 254 2.35 -5.83 -22.60
CA THR A 254 1.93 -5.07 -23.78
C THR A 254 0.96 -5.94 -24.58
N HIS A 255 -0.25 -5.47 -24.76
CA HIS A 255 -1.33 -6.16 -25.47
C HIS A 255 -1.84 -5.33 -26.64
N TYR A 256 -1.98 -5.99 -27.79
CA TYR A 256 -2.54 -5.43 -29.02
C TYR A 256 -3.88 -6.11 -29.25
N ASP A 257 -4.97 -5.37 -29.38
CA ASP A 257 -6.33 -5.88 -29.59
C ASP A 257 -6.71 -7.12 -28.72
N LYS A 258 -7.98 -7.45 -28.61
CA LYS A 258 -8.47 -8.45 -27.65
C LYS A 258 -7.77 -9.81 -27.78
N PRO A 259 -7.24 -10.39 -26.70
CA PRO A 259 -7.01 -11.83 -26.65
C PRO A 259 -8.36 -12.54 -26.49
N SER A 260 -8.73 -13.37 -27.43
CA SER A 260 -9.80 -14.36 -27.27
C SER A 260 -9.25 -15.56 -26.51
N GLY A 261 -9.86 -15.92 -25.37
CA GLY A 261 -9.47 -17.10 -24.60
C GLY A 261 -10.57 -17.64 -23.70
N ASP A 262 -10.86 -18.94 -23.85
CA ASP A 262 -12.02 -19.68 -23.32
C ASP A 262 -12.14 -19.81 -21.79
N VAL A 263 -11.08 -19.55 -21.02
CA VAL A 263 -11.11 -19.64 -19.55
C VAL A 263 -11.85 -18.45 -18.91
N GLN A 264 -11.94 -17.31 -19.61
CA GLN A 264 -12.73 -16.16 -19.17
C GLN A 264 -14.24 -16.36 -19.31
N GLU A 265 -14.71 -17.28 -20.13
CA GLU A 265 -16.14 -17.42 -20.42
C GLU A 265 -16.92 -18.01 -19.22
N THR A 266 -16.35 -18.98 -18.51
CA THR A 266 -16.99 -19.57 -17.32
C THR A 266 -16.99 -18.62 -16.14
N LEU A 267 -15.90 -17.88 -15.91
CA LEU A 267 -15.81 -16.84 -14.89
C LEU A 267 -16.60 -15.59 -15.28
N SER A 268 -16.65 -15.23 -16.57
CA SER A 268 -17.49 -14.14 -17.07
C SER A 268 -18.97 -14.46 -16.98
N ASN A 269 -19.37 -15.70 -17.18
CA ASN A 269 -20.77 -16.14 -17.02
C ASN A 269 -21.17 -16.18 -15.54
N LEU A 270 -20.28 -16.62 -14.65
CA LEU A 270 -20.44 -16.48 -13.20
C LEU A 270 -20.40 -15.00 -12.78
N GLN A 271 -19.50 -14.21 -13.36
CA GLN A 271 -19.43 -12.77 -13.14
C GLN A 271 -20.70 -12.05 -13.60
N ASN A 272 -21.24 -12.35 -14.77
CA ASN A 272 -22.45 -11.73 -15.28
C ASN A 272 -23.67 -12.12 -14.43
N ALA A 273 -23.78 -13.39 -14.01
CA ALA A 273 -24.83 -13.83 -13.09
C ALA A 273 -24.68 -13.20 -11.68
N LEU A 274 -23.44 -12.91 -11.25
CA LEU A 274 -23.15 -12.24 -9.98
C LEU A 274 -23.18 -10.71 -10.11
N TYR A 275 -22.91 -10.12 -11.30
CA TYR A 275 -23.04 -8.67 -11.56
C TYR A 275 -24.51 -8.20 -11.52
N GLU A 276 -25.45 -9.04 -11.86
CA GLU A 276 -26.88 -8.72 -11.65
C GLU A 276 -27.25 -8.65 -10.16
N ILE A 277 -26.43 -9.25 -9.27
CA ILE A 277 -26.69 -9.31 -7.83
C ILE A 277 -25.77 -8.32 -7.05
N VAL A 278 -24.60 -7.93 -7.60
CA VAL A 278 -23.56 -7.22 -6.87
C VAL A 278 -23.21 -5.87 -7.54
N HIS A 279 -24.13 -4.93 -7.48
CA HIS A 279 -23.83 -3.56 -7.94
C HIS A 279 -22.88 -2.76 -7.03
N GLU A 280 -22.36 -3.29 -5.92
CA GLU A 280 -21.65 -2.49 -4.92
C GLU A 280 -20.33 -3.03 -4.37
N ILE A 281 -19.82 -4.19 -4.77
CA ILE A 281 -18.48 -4.64 -4.37
C ILE A 281 -17.49 -4.43 -5.51
N GLN A 282 -16.68 -3.38 -5.38
CA GLN A 282 -15.71 -2.98 -6.40
C GLN A 282 -14.29 -3.30 -5.98
N LEU A 283 -13.65 -4.13 -6.79
CA LEU A 283 -12.22 -4.41 -6.75
C LEU A 283 -11.45 -3.35 -7.49
N VAL A 284 -10.47 -2.79 -6.83
CA VAL A 284 -9.58 -1.82 -7.44
C VAL A 284 -8.18 -2.40 -7.51
N PRO A 285 -7.72 -2.87 -8.69
CA PRO A 285 -6.30 -3.09 -8.89
C PRO A 285 -5.59 -1.76 -8.75
N THR A 286 -4.56 -1.71 -7.91
CA THR A 286 -3.66 -0.57 -7.79
C THR A 286 -2.29 -1.00 -8.30
N ALA A 287 -1.45 -0.05 -8.70
CA ALA A 287 -0.04 -0.32 -9.00
C ALA A 287 0.70 -1.00 -7.82
N SER A 288 0.06 -1.05 -6.66
CA SER A 288 0.54 -1.68 -5.43
C SER A 288 -0.17 -2.98 -5.07
N GLY A 289 -0.98 -3.57 -5.94
CA GLY A 289 -1.87 -4.71 -5.67
C GLY A 289 -3.31 -4.23 -5.51
N VAL A 290 -4.24 -5.15 -5.37
CA VAL A 290 -5.66 -4.81 -5.29
C VAL A 290 -5.99 -4.30 -3.89
N ALA A 291 -6.73 -3.22 -3.78
CA ALA A 291 -7.34 -2.74 -2.54
C ALA A 291 -8.82 -3.11 -2.55
N ALA A 292 -9.27 -3.92 -1.62
CA ALA A 292 -10.68 -4.03 -1.28
C ALA A 292 -11.07 -2.79 -0.46
N ILE A 293 -12.09 -2.07 -0.87
CA ILE A 293 -12.61 -0.93 -0.12
C ILE A 293 -14.00 -1.31 0.35
N GLU A 294 -14.19 -1.21 1.65
CA GLU A 294 -15.50 -1.26 2.26
C GLU A 294 -16.31 -0.06 1.78
N VAL A 295 -17.37 -0.31 1.03
CA VAL A 295 -18.48 0.60 0.96
C VAL A 295 -19.45 0.13 2.05
N ASP A 296 -19.72 1.00 3.03
CA ASP A 296 -20.63 0.76 4.14
C ASP A 296 -22.08 0.66 3.65
N ASN A 297 -22.40 -0.36 2.87
CA ASN A 297 -23.79 -0.77 2.62
C ASN A 297 -23.81 -2.29 2.69
N GLU A 298 -24.60 -2.80 3.62
CA GLU A 298 -24.93 -4.22 3.76
C GLU A 298 -25.69 -4.68 2.51
N VAL A 299 -24.95 -5.11 1.48
CA VAL A 299 -25.51 -5.89 0.39
C VAL A 299 -25.54 -7.33 0.86
N GLU A 300 -26.72 -7.85 1.17
CA GLU A 300 -26.93 -9.28 1.35
C GLU A 300 -26.57 -10.00 0.04
N ASN A 301 -25.35 -10.52 -0.04
CA ASN A 301 -24.93 -11.44 -1.08
C ASN A 301 -25.69 -12.76 -0.91
N ASN A 302 -26.76 -12.94 -1.64
CA ASN A 302 -27.55 -14.18 -1.61
C ASN A 302 -26.98 -15.21 -2.61
N LEU A 303 -25.74 -15.68 -2.37
CA LEU A 303 -25.23 -16.84 -3.09
C LEU A 303 -26.00 -18.09 -2.66
N SER A 304 -26.38 -18.94 -3.61
CA SER A 304 -26.91 -20.26 -3.30
C SER A 304 -25.81 -21.15 -2.72
N GLN A 305 -26.18 -22.18 -1.95
CA GLN A 305 -25.21 -23.14 -1.42
C GLN A 305 -24.38 -23.80 -2.53
N GLU A 306 -25.01 -24.11 -3.66
CA GLU A 306 -24.33 -24.69 -4.83
C GLU A 306 -23.26 -23.74 -5.40
N GLN A 307 -23.54 -22.44 -5.45
CA GLN A 307 -22.56 -21.42 -5.88
C GLN A 307 -21.39 -21.31 -4.90
N ILE A 308 -21.69 -21.32 -3.59
CA ILE A 308 -20.65 -21.31 -2.54
C ILE A 308 -19.76 -22.54 -2.68
N ASP A 309 -20.35 -23.74 -2.77
CA ASP A 309 -19.61 -24.99 -2.90
C ASP A 309 -18.77 -25.01 -4.19
N GLY A 310 -19.30 -24.46 -5.29
CA GLY A 310 -18.57 -24.30 -6.54
C GLY A 310 -17.35 -23.38 -6.41
N LEU A 311 -17.51 -22.23 -5.75
CA LEU A 311 -16.41 -21.30 -5.50
C LEU A 311 -15.34 -21.91 -4.56
N LEU A 312 -15.75 -22.63 -3.52
CA LEU A 312 -14.85 -23.35 -2.62
C LEU A 312 -14.10 -24.48 -3.33
N ALA A 313 -14.75 -25.18 -4.28
CA ALA A 313 -14.10 -26.19 -5.10
C ALA A 313 -13.01 -25.59 -5.98
N LEU A 314 -13.23 -24.39 -6.56
CA LEU A 314 -12.24 -23.67 -7.35
C LEU A 314 -11.01 -23.27 -6.51
N LEU A 315 -11.17 -22.97 -5.23
CA LEU A 315 -10.02 -22.67 -4.33
C LEU A 315 -9.08 -23.87 -4.16
N LYS A 316 -9.55 -25.09 -4.43
CA LYS A 316 -8.74 -26.33 -4.37
C LYS A 316 -8.03 -26.63 -5.68
N ASP A 317 -8.43 -26.00 -6.79
CA ASP A 317 -7.83 -26.24 -8.10
C ASP A 317 -6.40 -25.70 -8.15
N ASP A 318 -5.45 -26.57 -8.49
CA ASP A 318 -4.04 -26.20 -8.61
C ASP A 318 -3.76 -25.22 -9.77
N ALA A 319 -4.64 -25.19 -10.77
CA ALA A 319 -4.56 -24.28 -11.90
C ALA A 319 -5.12 -22.87 -11.60
N LEU A 320 -5.77 -22.67 -10.45
CA LEU A 320 -6.34 -21.39 -10.05
C LEU A 320 -5.25 -20.31 -9.99
N ASP A 321 -5.45 -19.23 -10.75
CA ASP A 321 -4.56 -18.08 -10.69
C ASP A 321 -4.94 -17.12 -9.54
N GLU A 322 -4.03 -16.19 -9.26
CA GLU A 322 -4.17 -15.28 -8.13
C GLU A 322 -5.27 -14.23 -8.32
N SER A 323 -5.54 -13.82 -9.56
CA SER A 323 -6.61 -12.87 -9.88
C SER A 323 -7.98 -13.49 -9.65
N ASP A 324 -8.13 -14.76 -10.01
CA ASP A 324 -9.36 -15.49 -9.79
C ASP A 324 -9.54 -15.88 -8.32
N ALA A 325 -8.45 -16.27 -7.63
CA ALA A 325 -8.46 -16.49 -6.19
C ALA A 325 -8.91 -15.24 -5.43
N GLU A 326 -8.42 -14.07 -5.83
CA GLU A 326 -8.82 -12.79 -5.26
C GLU A 326 -10.32 -12.53 -5.41
N ARG A 327 -10.85 -12.71 -6.63
CA ARG A 327 -12.28 -12.53 -6.93
C ARG A 327 -13.14 -13.48 -6.08
N ILE A 328 -12.75 -14.75 -6.00
CA ILE A 328 -13.45 -15.75 -5.18
C ILE A 328 -13.47 -15.32 -3.72
N LEU A 329 -12.35 -14.86 -3.17
CA LEU A 329 -12.27 -14.40 -1.77
C LEU A 329 -13.21 -13.22 -1.50
N ILE A 330 -13.42 -12.34 -2.47
CA ILE A 330 -14.35 -11.23 -2.31
C ILE A 330 -15.79 -11.72 -2.28
N PHE A 331 -16.19 -12.61 -3.19
CA PHE A 331 -17.52 -13.18 -3.19
C PHE A 331 -17.82 -13.97 -1.91
N LEU A 332 -16.83 -14.71 -1.39
CA LEU A 332 -17.00 -15.53 -0.20
C LEU A 332 -16.87 -14.74 1.12
N ARG A 333 -16.67 -13.42 1.08
CA ARG A 333 -16.50 -12.62 2.29
C ARG A 333 -17.68 -12.73 3.27
N SER A 334 -18.91 -12.73 2.75
CA SER A 334 -20.13 -12.93 3.56
C SER A 334 -20.34 -14.37 4.02
N TYR A 335 -19.58 -15.31 3.48
CA TYR A 335 -19.61 -16.75 3.76
C TYR A 335 -18.28 -17.25 4.33
N SER A 336 -17.59 -16.40 5.04
CA SER A 336 -16.21 -16.60 5.52
C SER A 336 -16.01 -17.84 6.40
N ASP A 337 -17.02 -18.26 7.17
CA ASP A 337 -16.96 -19.49 7.97
C ASP A 337 -16.71 -20.72 7.08
N SER A 338 -17.24 -20.74 5.85
CA SER A 338 -16.98 -21.81 4.88
C SER A 338 -15.57 -21.79 4.29
N VAL A 339 -14.84 -20.65 4.39
CA VAL A 339 -13.47 -20.52 3.90
C VAL A 339 -12.44 -20.97 4.93
N LEU A 340 -12.82 -21.14 6.19
CA LEU A 340 -11.90 -21.41 7.31
C LEU A 340 -10.92 -22.55 7.03
N GLU A 341 -11.40 -23.68 6.55
CA GLU A 341 -10.56 -24.86 6.22
C GLU A 341 -9.58 -24.63 5.06
N HIS A 342 -9.84 -23.64 4.22
CA HIS A 342 -9.01 -23.29 3.05
C HIS A 342 -7.91 -22.27 3.40
N ILE A 343 -7.97 -21.61 4.55
CA ILE A 343 -7.01 -20.58 4.96
C ILE A 343 -5.55 -21.03 4.84
N PRO A 344 -5.14 -22.23 5.31
CA PRO A 344 -3.75 -22.68 5.18
C PRO A 344 -3.27 -22.77 3.73
N ALA A 345 -4.10 -23.30 2.85
CA ALA A 345 -3.78 -23.42 1.43
C ALA A 345 -3.68 -22.04 0.75
N LEU A 346 -4.59 -21.14 1.09
CA LEU A 346 -4.57 -19.75 0.60
C LEU A 346 -3.32 -19.00 1.06
N LEU A 347 -2.94 -19.14 2.34
CA LEU A 347 -1.72 -18.55 2.89
C LEU A 347 -0.46 -19.09 2.19
N ALA A 348 -0.42 -20.38 1.88
CA ALA A 348 0.73 -21.00 1.23
C ALA A 348 0.84 -20.63 -0.25
N ARG A 349 -0.28 -20.65 -0.98
CA ARG A 349 -0.30 -20.45 -2.44
C ARG A 349 -0.32 -19.00 -2.86
N PHE A 350 -1.01 -18.12 -2.12
CA PHE A 350 -1.28 -16.75 -2.51
C PHE A 350 -0.82 -15.72 -1.45
N PRO A 351 0.49 -15.66 -1.14
CA PRO A 351 1.01 -14.75 -0.12
C PRO A 351 0.81 -13.26 -0.45
N ASN A 352 0.47 -12.92 -1.68
CA ASN A 352 0.09 -11.58 -2.12
C ASN A 352 -1.34 -11.19 -1.70
N LEU A 353 -2.22 -12.17 -1.44
CA LEU A 353 -3.63 -11.94 -1.07
C LEU A 353 -3.84 -11.76 0.44
N MET A 354 -2.79 -11.53 1.22
CA MET A 354 -2.87 -11.38 2.68
C MET A 354 -3.90 -10.35 3.16
N LYS A 355 -4.08 -9.25 2.42
CA LYS A 355 -5.10 -8.24 2.77
C LYS A 355 -6.53 -8.79 2.63
N HIS A 356 -6.78 -9.57 1.59
CA HIS A 356 -8.09 -10.21 1.37
C HIS A 356 -8.34 -11.31 2.40
N ILE A 357 -7.29 -12.10 2.69
CA ILE A 357 -7.35 -13.11 3.75
C ILE A 357 -7.62 -12.44 5.11
N HIS A 358 -6.95 -11.31 5.41
CA HIS A 358 -7.22 -10.53 6.63
C HIS A 358 -8.69 -10.08 6.68
N ALA A 359 -9.24 -9.57 5.58
CA ALA A 359 -10.63 -9.13 5.52
C ALA A 359 -11.62 -10.28 5.77
N ILE A 360 -11.38 -11.47 5.19
CA ILE A 360 -12.16 -12.68 5.45
C ILE A 360 -12.03 -13.12 6.91
N CYS A 361 -10.82 -13.16 7.45
CA CYS A 361 -10.59 -13.50 8.86
C CYS A 361 -11.39 -12.56 9.79
N GLY A 362 -11.62 -11.32 9.39
CA GLY A 362 -12.43 -10.36 10.15
C GLY A 362 -13.89 -10.75 10.30
N THR A 363 -14.45 -11.54 9.40
CA THR A 363 -15.86 -11.95 9.38
C THR A 363 -16.10 -13.39 9.86
N ILE A 364 -15.06 -14.22 9.99
CA ILE A 364 -15.16 -15.57 10.57
C ILE A 364 -15.65 -15.48 12.03
N LYS A 365 -16.68 -16.23 12.40
CA LYS A 365 -17.29 -16.21 13.74
C LYS A 365 -16.50 -17.07 14.74
N GLU A 366 -16.05 -18.25 14.32
CA GLU A 366 -15.35 -19.23 15.17
C GLU A 366 -13.87 -18.85 15.36
N ARG A 367 -13.63 -17.84 16.21
CA ARG A 367 -12.28 -17.24 16.43
C ARG A 367 -11.24 -18.23 16.97
N ASN A 368 -11.66 -19.18 17.81
CA ASN A 368 -10.74 -20.18 18.35
C ASN A 368 -10.28 -21.15 17.27
N ASP A 369 -11.15 -21.56 16.35
CA ASP A 369 -10.81 -22.44 15.26
C ASP A 369 -9.89 -21.73 14.26
N LEU A 370 -10.18 -20.45 13.93
CA LEU A 370 -9.28 -19.62 13.15
C LEU A 370 -7.88 -19.51 13.80
N ALA A 371 -7.84 -19.30 15.11
CA ALA A 371 -6.59 -19.23 15.85
C ALA A 371 -5.81 -20.56 15.76
N ALA A 372 -6.49 -21.69 15.92
CA ALA A 372 -5.88 -23.03 15.78
C ALA A 372 -5.31 -23.25 14.39
N VAL A 373 -6.09 -22.96 13.34
CA VAL A 373 -5.66 -23.08 11.94
C VAL A 373 -4.42 -22.23 11.64
N ILE A 374 -4.38 -20.99 12.13
CA ILE A 374 -3.22 -20.10 11.95
C ILE A 374 -1.99 -20.61 12.72
N LEU A 375 -2.17 -21.05 13.97
CA LEU A 375 -1.06 -21.56 14.75
C LEU A 375 -0.46 -22.83 14.13
N ASP A 376 -1.30 -23.74 13.64
CA ASP A 376 -0.83 -24.96 12.98
C ASP A 376 -0.11 -24.64 11.66
N TYR A 377 -0.61 -23.69 10.88
CA TYR A 377 0.10 -23.21 9.69
C TYR A 377 1.49 -22.66 10.04
N LEU A 378 1.60 -21.85 11.09
CA LEU A 378 2.87 -21.29 11.56
C LEU A 378 3.85 -22.34 12.11
N LYS A 379 3.35 -23.47 12.63
CA LYS A 379 4.20 -24.59 13.12
C LYS A 379 4.73 -25.46 12.00
N ILE A 380 3.91 -25.73 10.99
CA ILE A 380 4.24 -26.64 9.88
C ILE A 380 5.07 -25.93 8.82
N GLY A 381 4.83 -24.65 8.59
CA GLY A 381 5.52 -23.86 7.55
C GLY A 381 7.01 -23.74 7.83
N THR A 382 7.82 -23.99 6.79
CA THR A 382 9.28 -23.92 6.83
C THR A 382 9.85 -22.62 6.23
N PHE A 383 9.03 -21.88 5.47
CA PHE A 383 9.42 -20.65 4.82
C PHE A 383 8.27 -19.65 4.83
N PHE A 384 8.57 -18.40 5.22
CA PHE A 384 7.61 -17.31 5.28
C PHE A 384 8.21 -16.04 4.68
N LEU A 385 7.37 -15.23 4.06
CA LEU A 385 7.73 -13.91 3.60
C LEU A 385 7.40 -12.86 4.68
N GLU A 386 8.18 -11.78 4.75
CA GLU A 386 7.95 -10.69 5.70
C GLU A 386 6.51 -10.17 5.66
N TYR A 387 5.96 -10.02 4.43
CA TYR A 387 4.60 -9.57 4.20
C TYR A 387 3.54 -10.50 4.83
N GLN A 388 3.74 -11.83 4.73
CA GLN A 388 2.84 -12.80 5.35
C GLN A 388 2.86 -12.69 6.88
N LEU A 389 4.05 -12.71 7.48
CA LEU A 389 4.21 -12.62 8.94
C LEU A 389 3.66 -11.30 9.48
N PHE A 390 3.86 -10.19 8.76
CA PHE A 390 3.29 -8.91 9.13
C PHE A 390 1.76 -8.95 9.18
N TRP A 391 1.11 -9.44 8.12
CA TRP A 391 -0.34 -9.51 8.06
C TRP A 391 -0.95 -10.58 8.97
N LEU A 392 -0.25 -11.69 9.24
CA LEU A 392 -0.64 -12.63 10.29
C LEU A 392 -0.61 -11.96 11.68
N GLY A 393 0.36 -11.08 11.93
CA GLY A 393 0.39 -10.22 13.10
C GLY A 393 -0.82 -9.28 13.17
N CYS A 394 -1.25 -8.69 12.04
CA CYS A 394 -2.47 -7.89 11.97
C CYS A 394 -3.73 -8.72 12.27
N ILE A 395 -3.84 -9.92 11.70
CA ILE A 395 -4.96 -10.84 11.97
C ILE A 395 -5.01 -11.18 13.46
N ALA A 396 -3.86 -11.54 14.05
CA ALA A 396 -3.77 -11.85 15.46
C ALA A 396 -4.23 -10.69 16.34
N GLU A 397 -3.71 -9.48 16.11
CA GLU A 397 -4.08 -8.29 16.89
C GLU A 397 -5.56 -7.94 16.77
N ASN A 398 -6.09 -7.95 15.54
CA ASN A 398 -7.44 -7.43 15.28
C ASN A 398 -8.54 -8.43 15.65
N PHE A 399 -8.28 -9.74 15.53
CA PHE A 399 -9.35 -10.73 15.58
C PHE A 399 -9.16 -11.86 16.63
N LEU A 400 -7.93 -12.09 17.13
CA LEU A 400 -7.63 -13.24 17.96
C LEU A 400 -7.25 -12.91 19.41
N SER A 401 -7.28 -11.65 19.81
CA SER A 401 -6.83 -11.20 21.14
C SER A 401 -7.58 -11.86 22.33
N GLY A 402 -8.80 -12.38 22.10
CA GLY A 402 -9.59 -13.11 23.10
C GLY A 402 -9.36 -14.63 23.12
N CYS A 403 -8.56 -15.18 22.20
CA CYS A 403 -8.34 -16.62 22.08
C CYS A 403 -7.28 -17.12 23.06
N LYS A 404 -7.45 -18.35 23.61
CA LYS A 404 -6.53 -18.93 24.60
C LYS A 404 -5.09 -19.06 24.09
N ILE A 405 -4.91 -19.32 22.78
CA ILE A 405 -3.61 -19.54 22.15
C ILE A 405 -3.05 -18.26 21.47
N TYR A 406 -3.63 -17.11 21.78
CA TYR A 406 -3.22 -15.83 21.21
C TYR A 406 -1.73 -15.54 21.42
N GLY A 407 -1.24 -15.71 22.65
CA GLY A 407 0.17 -15.48 22.96
C GLY A 407 1.11 -16.42 22.21
N ASP A 408 0.72 -17.69 22.03
CA ASP A 408 1.51 -18.67 21.27
C ASP A 408 1.65 -18.25 19.80
N ILE A 409 0.58 -17.70 19.20
CA ILE A 409 0.60 -17.17 17.83
C ILE A 409 1.58 -15.99 17.76
N LEU A 410 1.47 -15.01 18.66
CA LEU A 410 2.36 -13.85 18.69
C LEU A 410 3.82 -14.25 18.86
N LEU A 411 4.10 -15.15 19.80
CA LEU A 411 5.45 -15.64 20.05
C LEU A 411 6.01 -16.33 18.80
N ARG A 412 5.22 -17.18 18.16
CA ARG A 412 5.65 -17.91 16.98
C ARG A 412 5.93 -16.98 15.80
N ILE A 413 5.09 -15.95 15.56
CA ILE A 413 5.35 -14.94 14.53
C ILE A 413 6.63 -14.16 14.87
N TYR A 414 6.84 -13.78 16.13
CA TYR A 414 8.02 -13.07 16.59
C TYR A 414 9.32 -13.86 16.32
N GLU A 415 9.32 -15.17 16.61
CA GLU A 415 10.44 -16.07 16.34
C GLU A 415 10.74 -16.18 14.83
N LEU A 416 9.71 -16.43 14.03
CA LEU A 416 9.82 -16.55 12.57
C LEU A 416 10.24 -15.24 11.89
N SER A 417 10.05 -14.10 12.55
CA SER A 417 10.40 -12.77 12.05
C SER A 417 11.83 -12.34 12.42
N SER A 418 12.73 -13.24 12.81
CA SER A 418 14.09 -12.89 13.28
C SER A 418 14.86 -12.00 12.28
N GLU A 419 14.73 -12.27 10.99
CA GLU A 419 15.37 -11.54 9.90
C GLU A 419 14.51 -10.39 9.32
N PHE A 420 13.26 -10.23 9.80
CA PHE A 420 12.26 -9.32 9.23
C PHE A 420 11.90 -8.20 10.22
N LYS A 421 12.61 -7.08 10.12
CA LYS A 421 12.48 -5.98 11.09
C LYS A 421 11.06 -5.43 11.20
N ILE A 422 10.35 -5.24 10.10
CA ILE A 422 9.03 -4.62 10.10
C ILE A 422 7.95 -5.58 10.58
N ALA A 423 8.02 -6.87 10.17
CA ALA A 423 7.11 -7.88 10.71
C ALA A 423 7.31 -8.08 12.21
N ARG A 424 8.57 -8.10 12.70
CA ARG A 424 8.90 -8.18 14.12
C ARG A 424 8.43 -6.96 14.91
N SER A 425 8.55 -5.77 14.31
CA SER A 425 8.03 -4.53 14.89
C SER A 425 6.51 -4.57 15.05
N LYS A 426 5.80 -5.18 14.10
CA LYS A 426 4.36 -5.37 14.21
C LYS A 426 3.97 -6.13 15.47
N ILE A 427 4.69 -7.18 15.83
CA ILE A 427 4.44 -7.92 17.07
C ILE A 427 4.81 -7.12 18.32
N LEU A 428 5.91 -6.38 18.26
CA LEU A 428 6.35 -5.55 19.39
C LEU A 428 5.42 -4.37 19.69
N GLU A 429 4.70 -3.83 18.71
CA GLU A 429 3.74 -2.73 18.97
C GLU A 429 2.42 -3.21 19.60
N ILE A 430 2.10 -4.51 19.54
CA ILE A 430 0.90 -5.09 20.17
C ILE A 430 1.10 -5.07 21.70
N PRO A 431 0.13 -4.58 22.50
CA PRO A 431 0.36 -4.36 23.93
C PRO A 431 0.28 -5.62 24.79
N GLU A 432 0.44 -6.82 24.24
CA GLU A 432 0.52 -8.06 24.99
C GLU A 432 1.75 -8.07 25.92
N GLN A 433 1.58 -8.45 27.17
CA GLN A 433 2.63 -8.42 28.19
C GLN A 433 3.12 -9.81 28.61
N GLY A 434 2.36 -10.85 28.28
CA GLY A 434 2.73 -12.24 28.52
C GLY A 434 3.85 -12.73 27.61
N PHE A 435 4.22 -14.00 27.80
CA PHE A 435 5.17 -14.71 26.92
C PHE A 435 6.56 -14.05 26.78
N GLY A 436 6.98 -13.25 27.78
CA GLY A 436 8.25 -12.53 27.77
C GLY A 436 8.25 -11.22 26.97
N PHE A 437 7.14 -10.80 26.37
CA PHE A 437 7.10 -9.57 25.57
C PHE A 437 7.35 -8.30 26.37
N LYS A 438 6.94 -8.29 27.64
CA LYS A 438 7.25 -7.18 28.55
C LYS A 438 8.76 -7.02 28.73
N GLU A 439 9.46 -8.12 29.02
CA GLU A 439 10.90 -8.17 29.23
C GLU A 439 11.66 -7.83 27.94
N ILE A 440 11.28 -8.43 26.81
CA ILE A 440 11.87 -8.16 25.50
C ILE A 440 11.79 -6.64 25.16
N ARG A 441 10.62 -6.03 25.37
CA ARG A 441 10.46 -4.59 25.14
C ARG A 441 11.30 -3.77 26.11
N ALA A 442 11.31 -4.12 27.38
CA ALA A 442 12.10 -3.42 28.39
C ALA A 442 13.60 -3.43 28.04
N ASP A 443 14.12 -4.54 27.57
CA ASP A 443 15.50 -4.67 27.13
C ASP A 443 15.79 -3.81 25.89
N LEU A 444 14.92 -3.83 24.87
CA LEU A 444 15.05 -2.97 23.68
C LEU A 444 15.07 -1.48 24.05
N LEU A 445 14.23 -1.05 25.00
CA LEU A 445 14.17 0.34 25.43
C LEU A 445 15.40 0.81 26.22
N LYS A 446 16.05 -0.13 26.96
CA LYS A 446 17.25 0.18 27.75
C LYS A 446 18.54 0.16 26.93
N ASN A 447 18.57 -0.53 25.77
CA ASN A 447 19.79 -0.70 24.98
C ASN A 447 20.25 0.53 24.19
N GLY A 448 19.59 1.67 24.34
CA GLY A 448 19.98 2.94 23.70
C GLY A 448 19.90 2.94 22.17
N GLN A 449 19.12 2.05 21.60
CA GLN A 449 18.92 1.97 20.15
C GLN A 449 17.83 2.92 19.67
N SER A 450 17.96 3.38 18.42
CA SER A 450 16.96 4.19 17.72
C SER A 450 16.67 3.48 16.39
N ASP A 451 15.77 2.51 16.44
CA ASP A 451 15.36 1.70 15.28
C ASP A 451 13.92 1.21 15.41
N TRP A 452 13.41 0.58 14.36
CA TRP A 452 12.04 0.07 14.29
C TRP A 452 11.64 -0.85 15.45
N LEU A 453 12.57 -1.68 15.95
CA LEU A 453 12.27 -2.60 17.06
C LEU A 453 12.08 -1.84 18.39
N SER A 454 12.97 -0.88 18.65
CA SER A 454 12.87 -0.07 19.87
C SER A 454 11.67 0.89 19.82
N TRP A 455 11.36 1.47 18.66
CA TRP A 455 10.18 2.33 18.49
C TRP A 455 8.88 1.57 18.68
N ALA A 456 8.76 0.38 18.08
CA ALA A 456 7.59 -0.49 18.24
C ALA A 456 7.47 -1.00 19.69
N ALA A 457 8.59 -1.34 20.34
CA ALA A 457 8.62 -1.70 21.76
C ALA A 457 8.06 -0.57 22.64
N ALA A 458 8.42 0.68 22.37
CA ALA A 458 7.90 1.83 23.10
C ALA A 458 6.37 1.94 23.00
N ILE A 459 5.79 1.80 21.81
CA ILE A 459 4.34 1.76 21.61
C ILE A 459 3.70 0.55 22.33
N GLY A 460 4.33 -0.61 22.27
CA GLY A 460 3.85 -1.80 22.96
C GLY A 460 3.75 -1.66 24.48
N MET A 461 4.47 -0.70 25.07
CA MET A 461 4.41 -0.42 26.51
C MET A 461 3.22 0.46 26.96
N ARG A 462 2.41 0.97 26.03
CA ARG A 462 1.29 1.87 26.34
C ARG A 462 0.26 1.34 27.34
N SER A 463 0.13 0.03 27.46
CA SER A 463 -0.78 -0.62 28.39
C SER A 463 -0.20 -0.82 29.81
N LEU A 464 1.09 -0.53 30.03
CA LEU A 464 1.69 -0.59 31.35
C LEU A 464 1.22 0.55 32.26
N LYS A 465 1.30 0.32 33.58
CA LYS A 465 1.10 1.37 34.58
C LYS A 465 2.08 2.52 34.34
N SER A 466 1.61 3.75 34.48
CA SER A 466 2.37 4.97 34.15
C SER A 466 3.75 5.06 34.78
N GLY A 467 3.90 4.65 36.06
CA GLY A 467 5.21 4.70 36.73
C GLY A 467 6.26 3.77 36.11
N GLU A 468 5.87 2.53 35.78
CA GLU A 468 6.76 1.56 35.15
C GLU A 468 7.05 1.95 33.69
N ARG A 469 6.00 2.32 32.94
CA ARG A 469 6.10 2.78 31.56
C ARG A 469 7.04 3.97 31.42
N ASN A 470 6.81 5.02 32.22
CA ASN A 470 7.57 6.25 32.09
C ASN A 470 9.03 6.06 32.49
N TYR A 471 9.34 5.22 33.48
CA TYR A 471 10.70 4.85 33.83
C TYR A 471 11.47 4.25 32.64
N LEU A 472 10.89 3.32 31.90
CA LEU A 472 11.51 2.72 30.71
C LEU A 472 11.64 3.72 29.57
N LEU A 473 10.61 4.54 29.35
CA LEU A 473 10.61 5.56 28.31
C LEU A 473 11.64 6.67 28.57
N ASP A 474 11.98 6.97 29.83
CA ASP A 474 13.02 7.95 30.17
C ASP A 474 14.43 7.50 29.76
N TYR A 475 14.70 6.18 29.76
CA TYR A 475 15.93 5.63 29.19
C TYR A 475 15.90 5.70 27.65
N PHE A 476 14.84 5.22 27.05
CA PHE A 476 14.65 5.19 25.61
C PHE A 476 14.76 6.58 24.99
N ALA A 477 14.18 7.61 25.62
CA ALA A 477 14.17 8.99 25.13
C ALA A 477 15.56 9.60 24.90
N LYS A 478 16.58 9.07 25.60
CA LYS A 478 17.94 9.64 25.56
C LYS A 478 18.71 9.28 24.28
N ALA A 479 18.25 8.29 23.52
CA ALA A 479 19.01 7.73 22.40
C ALA A 479 18.96 8.62 21.14
N SER A 480 17.85 9.30 20.89
CA SER A 480 17.69 10.21 19.75
C SER A 480 16.50 11.16 19.94
N THR A 481 16.45 12.22 19.11
CA THR A 481 15.30 13.14 19.09
C THR A 481 14.00 12.41 18.75
N LEU A 482 14.01 11.48 17.81
CA LEU A 482 12.83 10.67 17.48
C LEU A 482 12.40 9.80 18.64
N ASN A 483 13.34 9.16 19.36
CA ASN A 483 13.04 8.40 20.57
C ASN A 483 12.39 9.27 21.66
N PHE A 484 12.89 10.50 21.84
CA PHE A 484 12.30 11.46 22.78
C PHE A 484 10.85 11.79 22.41
N MET A 485 10.57 12.09 21.14
CA MET A 485 9.21 12.39 20.65
C MET A 485 8.27 11.20 20.81
N ILE A 486 8.73 9.98 20.48
CA ILE A 486 7.95 8.76 20.68
C ILE A 486 7.65 8.55 22.18
N ALA A 487 8.65 8.71 23.04
CA ALA A 487 8.46 8.55 24.48
C ALA A 487 7.43 9.55 25.03
N ASP A 488 7.50 10.81 24.62
CA ASP A 488 6.55 11.84 25.03
C ASP A 488 5.13 11.56 24.53
N CYS A 489 5.00 11.07 23.29
CA CYS A 489 3.74 10.60 22.74
C CYS A 489 3.15 9.44 23.57
N VAL A 490 3.94 8.40 23.83
CA VAL A 490 3.47 7.19 24.54
C VAL A 490 3.11 7.49 26.00
N LYS A 491 3.77 8.45 26.65
CA LYS A 491 3.43 8.89 28.02
C LYS A 491 2.04 9.53 28.10
N LYS A 492 1.54 10.08 27.00
CA LYS A 492 0.22 10.72 26.90
C LYS A 492 -0.90 9.73 26.55
N LEU A 493 -0.56 8.54 26.03
CA LEU A 493 -1.50 7.44 25.80
C LEU A 493 -1.83 6.68 27.09
#